data_727863d2346f071a7421cada608c5847
#
_entry.id   727863d2346f071a7421cada608c5847
#
_cell.length_a   1.000
_cell.length_b   1.000
_cell.length_c   1.000
_cell.angle_alpha   90.00
_cell.angle_beta   90.00
_cell.angle_gamma   90.00
#
_symmetry.space_group_name_H-M   'P 1'
#
loop_
_entity.id
_entity.type
_entity.pdbx_description
1 polymer ?
#
loop_
_entity_poly.entity_id
_entity_poly.type
_entity_poly.pdbx_seq_one_letter_code
_entity_poly.pdbx_strand_id
1 'polypeptide(L)'
;MRTGIVGLGLRAGNVLKMMQADMPELELVGYVDPDPCGLPLLEGISNQLKQYKSVETLIAKCNLDLLWVASPNHLHLGHIKAGLEAGLRVFTEKPIVINKSESFSLARLIHKYGENQLIVGLVLRYSQHMRELRRAIDAGMLGRITSIEANEHIA
;
A
#
# COMPACT_ATOMS: atom_id res chain seq x y z
N MET A 1 3.61 -4.02 -14.84
CA MET A 1 3.42 -4.64 -13.50
C MET A 1 1.94 -4.80 -13.25
N ARG A 2 1.47 -6.06 -13.23
CA ARG A 2 0.04 -6.42 -13.12
C ARG A 2 -0.42 -6.33 -11.67
N THR A 3 -1.35 -5.43 -11.39
CA THR A 3 -1.73 -5.06 -10.03
C THR A 3 -3.20 -5.38 -9.76
N GLY A 4 -3.44 -6.16 -8.69
CA GLY A 4 -4.75 -6.38 -8.11
C GLY A 4 -5.00 -5.44 -6.93
N ILE A 5 -6.22 -4.93 -6.81
CA ILE A 5 -6.57 -3.92 -5.80
C ILE A 5 -7.53 -4.53 -4.77
N VAL A 6 -7.26 -4.31 -3.50
CA VAL A 6 -8.12 -4.70 -2.38
C VAL A 6 -8.47 -3.45 -1.56
N GLY A 7 -9.72 -3.02 -1.68
CA GLY A 7 -10.17 -1.72 -1.19
C GLY A 7 -9.96 -0.62 -2.24
N LEU A 8 -11.03 -0.21 -2.90
CA LEU A 8 -11.01 0.83 -3.94
C LEU A 8 -11.88 2.03 -3.50
N GLY A 9 -11.57 2.55 -2.32
CA GLY A 9 -12.15 3.80 -1.80
C GLY A 9 -11.59 5.03 -2.52
N LEU A 10 -12.13 6.22 -2.20
CA LEU A 10 -11.73 7.49 -2.83
C LEU A 10 -10.21 7.74 -2.77
N ARG A 11 -9.57 7.44 -1.61
CA ARG A 11 -8.12 7.61 -1.47
C ARG A 11 -7.34 6.71 -2.43
N ALA A 12 -7.68 5.44 -2.48
CA ALA A 12 -7.03 4.49 -3.38
C ALA A 12 -7.23 4.90 -4.85
N GLY A 13 -8.46 5.27 -5.24
CA GLY A 13 -8.76 5.75 -6.59
C GLY A 13 -7.92 6.96 -6.98
N ASN A 14 -7.81 7.98 -6.11
CA ASN A 14 -6.97 9.16 -6.39
C ASN A 14 -5.49 8.81 -6.54
N VAL A 15 -4.94 8.00 -5.65
CA VAL A 15 -3.52 7.61 -5.72
C VAL A 15 -3.25 6.79 -6.99
N LEU A 16 -4.09 5.82 -7.30
CA LEU A 16 -3.93 4.97 -8.49
C LEU A 16 -4.08 5.78 -9.79
N LYS A 17 -5.00 6.76 -9.84
CA LYS A 17 -5.11 7.70 -10.98
C LYS A 17 -3.79 8.45 -11.22
N MET A 18 -3.20 9.00 -10.17
CA MET A 18 -1.91 9.69 -10.27
C MET A 18 -0.79 8.75 -10.69
N MET A 19 -0.73 7.55 -10.10
CA MET A 19 0.29 6.56 -10.44
C MET A 19 0.20 6.10 -11.90
N GLN A 20 -0.99 5.94 -12.45
CA GLN A 20 -1.13 5.58 -13.86
C GLN A 20 -0.61 6.64 -14.82
N ALA A 21 -0.71 7.93 -14.46
CA ALA A 21 -0.14 9.02 -15.26
C ALA A 21 1.39 8.99 -15.27
N ASP A 22 2.01 8.61 -14.15
CA ASP A 22 3.46 8.64 -13.96
C ASP A 22 4.13 7.28 -14.25
N MET A 23 3.36 6.18 -14.23
CA MET A 23 3.84 4.80 -14.35
C MET A 23 3.01 4.04 -15.40
N PRO A 24 3.25 4.24 -16.70
CA PRO A 24 2.46 3.60 -17.77
C PRO A 24 2.57 2.07 -17.76
N GLU A 25 3.61 1.51 -17.12
CA GLU A 25 3.77 0.06 -16.94
C GLU A 25 2.89 -0.52 -15.82
N LEU A 26 2.18 0.31 -15.04
CA LEU A 26 1.24 -0.12 -14.02
C LEU A 26 -0.09 -0.54 -14.68
N GLU A 27 -0.32 -1.83 -14.77
CA GLU A 27 -1.55 -2.44 -15.31
C GLU A 27 -2.48 -2.82 -14.16
N LEU A 28 -3.59 -2.10 -13.98
CA LEU A 28 -4.64 -2.47 -13.03
C LEU A 28 -5.52 -3.54 -13.68
N VAL A 29 -5.62 -4.73 -13.08
CA VAL A 29 -6.29 -5.88 -13.72
C VAL A 29 -7.61 -6.28 -13.06
N GLY A 30 -7.85 -5.87 -11.82
CA GLY A 30 -9.09 -6.16 -11.12
C GLY A 30 -9.07 -5.71 -9.67
N TYR A 31 -10.22 -5.77 -9.02
CA TYR A 31 -10.35 -5.30 -7.64
C TYR A 31 -11.32 -6.14 -6.81
N VAL A 32 -11.17 -6.03 -5.49
CA VAL A 32 -12.06 -6.54 -4.46
C VAL A 32 -12.49 -5.35 -3.60
N ASP A 33 -13.74 -4.94 -3.71
CA ASP A 33 -14.36 -3.93 -2.88
C ASP A 33 -15.89 -4.07 -3.01
N PRO A 34 -16.67 -4.12 -1.92
CA PRO A 34 -18.13 -4.17 -1.98
C PRO A 34 -18.76 -2.84 -2.43
N ASP A 35 -18.07 -1.70 -2.17
CA ASP A 35 -18.53 -0.35 -2.50
C ASP A 35 -17.38 0.50 -3.06
N PRO A 36 -16.98 0.28 -4.34
CA PRO A 36 -15.76 0.85 -4.91
C PRO A 36 -15.95 2.33 -5.32
N CYS A 37 -16.18 3.22 -4.36
CA CYS A 37 -16.42 4.66 -4.61
C CYS A 37 -15.22 5.37 -5.28
N GLY A 38 -14.05 4.77 -5.29
CA GLY A 38 -12.86 5.25 -6.03
C GLY A 38 -12.81 4.82 -7.50
N LEU A 39 -13.63 3.85 -7.92
CA LEU A 39 -13.63 3.33 -9.29
C LEU A 39 -13.91 4.40 -10.36
N PRO A 40 -14.86 5.32 -10.18
CA PRO A 40 -15.11 6.38 -11.16
C PRO A 40 -13.91 7.32 -11.41
N LEU A 41 -12.96 7.38 -10.47
CA LEU A 41 -11.76 8.21 -10.60
C LEU A 41 -10.74 7.63 -11.59
N LEU A 42 -10.84 6.33 -11.88
CA LEU A 42 -9.96 5.62 -12.82
C LEU A 42 -10.53 5.72 -14.24
N GLU A 43 -10.55 6.96 -14.76
CA GLU A 43 -11.06 7.27 -16.09
C GLU A 43 -10.33 6.48 -17.19
N GLY A 44 -11.07 6.00 -18.18
CA GLY A 44 -10.52 5.25 -19.32
C GLY A 44 -10.30 3.74 -19.06
N ILE A 45 -10.18 3.32 -17.79
CA ILE A 45 -9.98 1.90 -17.44
C ILE A 45 -11.04 1.33 -16.49
N SER A 46 -11.86 2.17 -15.87
CA SER A 46 -12.87 1.74 -14.90
C SER A 46 -13.80 0.64 -15.45
N ASN A 47 -14.17 0.72 -16.73
CA ASN A 47 -15.03 -0.26 -17.41
C ASN A 47 -14.29 -1.58 -17.75
N GLN A 48 -12.97 -1.60 -17.67
CA GLN A 48 -12.15 -2.79 -17.97
C GLN A 48 -11.77 -3.54 -16.70
N LEU A 49 -11.85 -2.88 -15.53
CA LEU A 49 -11.51 -3.48 -14.26
C LEU A 49 -12.59 -4.46 -13.79
N LYS A 50 -12.22 -5.71 -13.63
CA LYS A 50 -13.12 -6.74 -13.16
C LYS A 50 -13.21 -6.76 -11.64
N GLN A 51 -14.43 -6.76 -11.10
CA GLN A 51 -14.70 -6.98 -9.70
C GLN A 51 -14.63 -8.47 -9.34
N TYR A 52 -13.97 -8.78 -8.23
CA TYR A 52 -13.90 -10.12 -7.65
C TYR A 52 -14.53 -10.14 -6.27
N LYS A 53 -15.05 -11.31 -5.87
CA LYS A 53 -15.76 -11.47 -4.59
C LYS A 53 -14.82 -11.56 -3.38
N SER A 54 -13.59 -12.01 -3.60
CA SER A 54 -12.58 -12.17 -2.55
C SER A 54 -11.15 -12.01 -3.10
N VAL A 55 -10.22 -11.77 -2.19
CA VAL A 55 -8.79 -11.64 -2.52
C VAL A 55 -8.24 -12.93 -3.11
N GLU A 56 -8.62 -14.08 -2.56
CA GLU A 56 -8.21 -15.39 -3.05
C GLU A 56 -8.68 -15.61 -4.49
N THR A 57 -9.92 -15.18 -4.80
CA THR A 57 -10.46 -15.30 -6.16
C THR A 57 -9.74 -14.37 -7.14
N LEU A 58 -9.40 -13.15 -6.70
CA LEU A 58 -8.61 -12.21 -7.51
C LEU A 58 -7.23 -12.79 -7.81
N ILE A 59 -6.53 -13.28 -6.79
CA ILE A 59 -5.20 -13.90 -6.92
C ILE A 59 -5.24 -15.13 -7.83
N ALA A 60 -6.21 -16.02 -7.63
CA ALA A 60 -6.30 -17.27 -8.39
C ALA A 60 -6.64 -17.06 -9.88
N LYS A 61 -7.35 -15.97 -10.22
CA LYS A 61 -7.84 -15.73 -11.59
C LYS A 61 -7.02 -14.71 -12.38
N CYS A 62 -6.19 -13.93 -11.68
CA CYS A 62 -5.34 -12.93 -12.31
C CYS A 62 -3.87 -13.31 -12.11
N ASN A 63 -3.09 -13.21 -13.19
CA ASN A 63 -1.64 -13.30 -13.06
C ASN A 63 -1.12 -11.97 -12.52
N LEU A 64 -0.91 -11.87 -11.20
CA LEU A 64 -0.53 -10.64 -10.52
C LEU A 64 0.98 -10.62 -10.23
N ASP A 65 1.56 -9.41 -10.28
CA ASP A 65 2.90 -9.10 -9.76
C ASP A 65 2.81 -8.41 -8.40
N LEU A 66 1.73 -7.62 -8.20
CA LEU A 66 1.51 -6.77 -7.02
C LEU A 66 0.08 -6.89 -6.51
N LEU A 67 -0.07 -7.01 -5.20
CA LEU A 67 -1.34 -6.81 -4.51
C LEU A 67 -1.33 -5.47 -3.78
N TRP A 68 -2.21 -4.55 -4.18
CA TRP A 68 -2.42 -3.26 -3.53
C TRP A 68 -3.51 -3.38 -2.47
N VAL A 69 -3.15 -3.22 -1.19
CA VAL A 69 -4.06 -3.33 -0.04
C VAL A 69 -4.38 -1.95 0.51
N ALA A 70 -5.62 -1.51 0.34
CA ALA A 70 -6.20 -0.27 0.86
C ALA A 70 -7.60 -0.50 1.47
N SER A 71 -7.86 -1.70 1.92
CA SER A 71 -9.08 -2.13 2.61
C SER A 71 -9.19 -1.51 4.01
N PRO A 72 -10.30 -1.71 4.75
CA PRO A 72 -10.37 -1.31 6.15
C PRO A 72 -9.23 -1.91 7.00
N ASN A 73 -8.70 -1.12 7.94
CA ASN A 73 -7.47 -1.42 8.68
C ASN A 73 -7.43 -2.82 9.32
N HIS A 74 -8.56 -3.29 9.86
CA HIS A 74 -8.67 -4.59 10.52
C HIS A 74 -8.57 -5.79 9.55
N LEU A 75 -8.63 -5.56 8.26
CA LEU A 75 -8.48 -6.57 7.21
C LEU A 75 -7.06 -6.61 6.62
N HIS A 76 -6.22 -5.61 6.88
CA HIS A 76 -4.91 -5.48 6.26
C HIS A 76 -4.06 -6.73 6.45
N LEU A 77 -3.90 -7.22 7.68
CA LEU A 77 -3.06 -8.39 7.96
C LEU A 77 -3.49 -9.63 7.17
N GLY A 78 -4.80 -9.88 7.07
CA GLY A 78 -5.34 -11.01 6.29
C GLY A 78 -5.01 -10.90 4.81
N HIS A 79 -5.19 -9.72 4.23
CA HIS A 79 -4.92 -9.46 2.82
C HIS A 79 -3.41 -9.46 2.51
N ILE A 80 -2.58 -8.90 3.39
CA ILE A 80 -1.11 -8.98 3.30
C ILE A 80 -0.66 -10.44 3.29
N LYS A 81 -1.18 -11.24 4.23
CA LYS A 81 -0.88 -12.67 4.31
C LYS A 81 -1.23 -13.38 3.01
N ALA A 82 -2.45 -13.18 2.48
CA ALA A 82 -2.89 -13.81 1.22
C ALA A 82 -1.96 -13.46 0.05
N GLY A 83 -1.54 -12.20 -0.08
CA GLY A 83 -0.62 -11.76 -1.12
C GLY A 83 0.77 -12.41 -0.98
N LEU A 84 1.34 -12.39 0.22
CA LEU A 84 2.67 -12.97 0.49
C LEU A 84 2.68 -14.49 0.31
N GLU A 85 1.63 -15.20 0.73
CA GLU A 85 1.47 -16.64 0.54
C GLU A 85 1.36 -17.04 -0.93
N ALA A 86 0.83 -16.14 -1.76
CA ALA A 86 0.78 -16.30 -3.22
C ALA A 86 2.09 -15.90 -3.94
N GLY A 87 3.12 -15.48 -3.20
CA GLY A 87 4.40 -15.06 -3.76
C GLY A 87 4.40 -13.67 -4.41
N LEU A 88 3.35 -12.86 -4.15
CA LEU A 88 3.21 -11.53 -4.70
C LEU A 88 4.02 -10.50 -3.89
N ARG A 89 4.44 -9.43 -4.54
CA ARG A 89 4.73 -8.19 -3.83
C ARG A 89 3.43 -7.62 -3.27
N VAL A 90 3.50 -7.06 -2.07
CA VAL A 90 2.34 -6.42 -1.43
C VAL A 90 2.67 -4.98 -1.11
N PHE A 91 1.86 -4.06 -1.61
CA PHE A 91 1.79 -2.70 -1.09
C PHE A 91 0.59 -2.60 -0.15
N THR A 92 0.77 -2.02 1.03
CA THR A 92 -0.33 -1.78 1.96
C THR A 92 -0.38 -0.33 2.42
N GLU A 93 -1.59 0.21 2.56
CA GLU A 93 -1.82 1.49 3.21
C GLU A 93 -1.55 1.40 4.72
N LYS A 94 -1.34 2.55 5.32
CA LYS A 94 -1.21 2.70 6.77
C LYS A 94 -2.61 2.73 7.46
N PRO A 95 -2.71 2.29 8.71
CA PRO A 95 -1.73 1.54 9.48
C PRO A 95 -1.62 0.10 8.98
N ILE A 96 -0.41 -0.44 9.00
CA ILE A 96 -0.14 -1.80 8.50
C ILE A 96 -0.86 -2.88 9.32
N VAL A 97 -0.96 -2.68 10.63
CA VAL A 97 -1.70 -3.50 11.60
C VAL A 97 -2.26 -2.61 12.70
N ILE A 98 -3.22 -3.09 13.48
CA ILE A 98 -3.97 -2.29 14.45
C ILE A 98 -3.75 -2.69 15.92
N ASN A 99 -3.03 -3.78 16.17
CA ASN A 99 -2.77 -4.24 17.53
C ASN A 99 -1.45 -5.04 17.65
N LYS A 100 -1.03 -5.27 18.89
CA LYS A 100 0.24 -5.96 19.22
C LYS A 100 0.27 -7.41 18.71
N SER A 101 -0.82 -8.14 18.78
CA SER A 101 -0.89 -9.53 18.31
C SER A 101 -0.66 -9.61 16.79
N GLU A 102 -1.27 -8.68 16.05
CA GLU A 102 -1.05 -8.56 14.61
C GLU A 102 0.39 -8.19 14.26
N SER A 103 1.04 -7.33 15.08
CA SER A 103 2.45 -6.97 14.87
C SER A 103 3.38 -8.19 14.95
N PHE A 104 3.16 -9.09 15.92
CA PHE A 104 3.92 -10.34 15.99
C PHE A 104 3.64 -11.29 14.82
N SER A 105 2.39 -11.33 14.37
CA SER A 105 2.01 -12.16 13.23
C SER A 105 2.64 -11.62 11.94
N LEU A 106 2.62 -10.31 11.75
CA LEU A 106 3.27 -9.64 10.63
C LEU A 106 4.80 -9.86 10.62
N ALA A 107 5.46 -9.74 11.78
CA ALA A 107 6.90 -9.98 11.90
C ALA A 107 7.26 -11.41 11.44
N ARG A 108 6.45 -12.43 11.79
CA ARG A 108 6.64 -13.79 11.30
C ARG A 108 6.46 -13.92 9.79
N LEU A 109 5.48 -13.22 9.22
CA LEU A 109 5.28 -13.20 7.77
C LEU A 109 6.49 -12.57 7.06
N ILE A 110 6.97 -11.42 7.54
CA ILE A 110 8.15 -10.74 6.98
C ILE A 110 9.39 -11.63 7.06
N HIS A 111 9.60 -12.29 8.21
CA HIS A 111 10.71 -13.23 8.38
C HIS A 111 10.63 -14.42 7.39
N LYS A 112 9.42 -14.92 7.13
CA LYS A 112 9.20 -16.06 6.23
C LYS A 112 9.33 -15.71 4.75
N TYR A 113 8.80 -14.56 4.32
CA TYR A 113 8.67 -14.21 2.90
C TYR A 113 9.67 -13.15 2.42
N GLY A 114 10.36 -12.48 3.35
CA GLY A 114 11.37 -11.46 3.07
C GLY A 114 10.83 -10.02 3.15
N GLU A 115 11.69 -9.13 3.63
CA GLU A 115 11.35 -7.72 3.84
C GLU A 115 11.00 -6.98 2.53
N ASN A 116 11.64 -7.38 1.42
CA ASN A 116 11.45 -6.73 0.12
C ASN A 116 10.11 -7.06 -0.55
N GLN A 117 9.32 -8.00 0.01
CA GLN A 117 8.01 -8.35 -0.53
C GLN A 117 6.89 -7.45 -0.02
N LEU A 118 7.13 -6.63 1.01
CA LEU A 118 6.12 -5.78 1.62
C LEU A 118 6.55 -4.32 1.63
N ILE A 119 5.73 -3.46 1.03
CA ILE A 119 5.90 -2.00 0.99
C ILE A 119 4.74 -1.37 1.75
N VAL A 120 5.04 -0.42 2.63
CA VAL A 120 4.03 0.32 3.41
C VAL A 120 3.92 1.75 2.93
N GLY A 121 2.71 2.22 2.70
CA GLY A 121 2.38 3.57 2.23
C GLY A 121 2.63 4.67 3.26
N LEU A 122 3.84 4.76 3.80
CA LEU A 122 4.29 5.81 4.72
C LEU A 122 4.73 7.05 3.93
N VAL A 123 3.76 7.73 3.31
CA VAL A 123 3.99 8.82 2.34
C VAL A 123 4.88 9.95 2.86
N LEU A 124 4.80 10.29 4.16
CA LEU A 124 5.63 11.35 4.74
C LEU A 124 7.14 11.05 4.67
N ARG A 125 7.54 9.77 4.65
CA ARG A 125 8.96 9.39 4.49
C ARG A 125 9.55 9.88 3.17
N TYR A 126 8.71 10.08 2.16
CA TYR A 126 9.09 10.48 0.81
C TYR A 126 8.88 11.96 0.53
N SER A 127 8.30 12.70 1.48
CA SER A 127 8.15 14.16 1.36
C SER A 127 9.52 14.85 1.35
N GLN A 128 9.63 15.95 0.62
CA GLN A 128 10.90 16.66 0.44
C GLN A 128 11.55 17.04 1.78
N HIS A 129 10.77 17.66 2.67
CA HIS A 129 11.28 18.11 3.98
C HIS A 129 11.78 16.96 4.86
N MET A 130 11.11 15.79 4.86
CA MET A 130 11.58 14.63 5.62
C MET A 130 12.84 14.01 5.00
N ARG A 131 12.96 14.02 3.69
CA ARG A 131 14.17 13.56 2.99
C ARG A 131 15.37 14.48 3.27
N GLU A 132 15.15 15.80 3.29
CA GLU A 132 16.19 16.78 3.61
C GLU A 132 16.62 16.69 5.07
N LEU A 133 15.66 16.58 6.00
CA LEU A 133 15.95 16.34 7.41
C LEU A 133 16.78 15.06 7.60
N ARG A 134 16.40 13.98 6.96
CA ARG A 134 17.14 12.72 7.03
C ARG A 134 18.58 12.86 6.51
N ARG A 135 18.78 13.55 5.38
CA ARG A 135 20.11 13.84 4.85
C ARG A 135 20.95 14.65 5.81
N ALA A 136 20.38 15.67 6.46
CA ALA A 136 21.09 16.49 7.43
C ALA A 136 21.52 15.68 8.68
N ILE A 137 20.68 14.76 9.14
CA ILE A 137 20.98 13.84 10.24
C ILE A 137 22.14 12.90 9.83
N ASP A 138 22.01 12.24 8.69
CA ASP A 138 22.99 11.25 8.22
C ASP A 138 24.35 11.89 7.91
N ALA A 139 24.37 13.15 7.49
CA ALA A 139 25.58 13.94 7.30
C ALA A 139 26.20 14.50 8.60
N GLY A 140 25.58 14.25 9.76
CA GLY A 140 26.05 14.76 11.05
C GLY A 140 25.88 16.27 11.24
N MET A 141 25.16 16.97 10.35
CA MET A 141 25.00 18.43 10.37
C MET A 141 24.30 18.94 11.63
N LEU A 142 23.46 18.11 12.26
CA LEU A 142 22.70 18.47 13.46
C LEU A 142 23.39 18.04 14.76
N GLY A 143 24.56 17.40 14.66
CA GLY A 143 25.27 16.86 15.80
C GLY A 143 24.42 15.82 16.58
N ARG A 144 24.56 15.81 17.91
CA ARG A 144 23.76 14.93 18.77
C ARG A 144 22.35 15.47 18.93
N ILE A 145 21.35 14.75 18.43
CA ILE A 145 19.94 15.10 18.60
C ILE A 145 19.55 14.87 20.07
N THR A 146 19.07 15.89 20.73
CA THR A 146 18.65 15.86 22.16
C THR A 146 17.13 15.86 22.32
N SER A 147 16.41 16.45 21.37
CA SER A 147 14.94 16.46 21.34
C SER A 147 14.43 16.63 19.94
N ILE A 148 13.20 16.18 19.70
CA ILE A 148 12.47 16.38 18.44
C ILE A 148 11.07 16.88 18.80
N GLU A 149 10.65 17.96 18.17
CA GLU A 149 9.26 18.43 18.19
C GLU A 149 8.73 18.44 16.77
N ALA A 150 7.59 17.82 16.55
CA ALA A 150 6.94 17.76 15.24
C ALA A 150 5.44 18.04 15.40
N ASN A 151 4.96 19.08 14.72
CA ASN A 151 3.57 19.50 14.74
C ASN A 151 2.98 19.35 13.32
N GLU A 152 1.86 18.66 13.19
CA GLU A 152 1.11 18.56 11.96
C GLU A 152 -0.20 19.35 12.10
N HIS A 153 -0.41 20.33 11.22
CA HIS A 153 -1.65 21.09 11.15
C HIS A 153 -2.48 20.58 9.99
N ILE A 154 -3.60 19.92 10.28
CA ILE A 154 -4.56 19.44 9.30
C ILE A 154 -5.71 20.46 9.23
N ALA A 155 -5.94 21.03 8.04
CA ALA A 155 -7.04 21.94 7.77
C ALA A 155 -8.34 21.18 7.49
#